data_eaf0257dcc32bf97ca6dd7a759da9363
#
_entry.id   eaf0257dcc32bf97ca6dd7a759da9363
#
_cell.length_a   1.000
_cell.length_b   1.000
_cell.length_c   1.000
_cell.angle_alpha   90.00
_cell.angle_beta   90.00
_cell.angle_gamma   90.00
#
_symmetry.space_group_name_H-M   'P 1'
#
loop_
_entity.id
_entity.type
_entity.pdbx_description
1 polymer ?
#
loop_
_entity_poly.entity_id
_entity_poly.type
_entity_poly.pdbx_seq_one_letter_code
_entity_poly.pdbx_strand_id
1 'polypeptide(L)'
;VNKLISFGDMLTFASKPANLLNGRIVAPCLDNRCGVASLVKCAELLKDNETDYKVIILLSSQEETFGTGAKTGAFTVEADESIVVDVSFASQPDVPGFYSSVELDKGPMICISSILN
;
A
#
# COMPACT_ATOMS: atom_id res chain seq x y z
N VAL A 1 28.95 20.52 -0.38
CA VAL A 1 28.09 19.53 -1.02
C VAL A 1 28.93 18.65 -1.94
N ASN A 2 29.61 19.21 -2.95
CA ASN A 2 30.39 18.46 -3.96
C ASN A 2 31.54 17.58 -3.43
N LYS A 3 31.85 17.63 -2.14
CA LYS A 3 32.80 16.72 -1.49
C LYS A 3 32.15 15.52 -0.79
N LEU A 4 30.83 15.55 -0.66
CA LEU A 4 30.06 14.54 0.08
C LEU A 4 29.15 13.74 -0.83
N ILE A 5 28.81 14.25 -1.99
CA ILE A 5 27.85 13.66 -2.92
C ILE A 5 28.45 13.68 -4.31
N SER A 6 28.45 12.54 -4.97
CA SER A 6 28.89 12.33 -6.34
C SER A 6 27.70 12.21 -7.30
N PHE A 7 27.95 12.42 -8.56
CA PHE A 7 26.92 12.19 -9.58
C PHE A 7 26.55 10.70 -9.64
N GLY A 8 25.26 10.41 -9.49
CA GLY A 8 24.76 9.03 -9.44
C GLY A 8 24.54 8.48 -8.04
N ASP A 9 24.90 9.20 -6.97
CA ASP A 9 24.60 8.79 -5.61
C ASP A 9 23.09 8.77 -5.36
N MET A 10 22.62 7.73 -4.68
CA MET A 10 21.23 7.60 -4.26
C MET A 10 21.00 8.40 -2.97
N LEU A 11 20.00 9.26 -2.96
CA LEU A 11 19.64 10.10 -1.83
C LEU A 11 18.22 9.81 -1.36
N THR A 12 17.99 9.80 -0.05
CA THR A 12 16.67 9.68 0.56
C THR A 12 16.55 10.53 1.81
N PHE A 13 15.33 10.78 2.24
CA PHE A 13 15.10 11.47 3.51
C PHE A 13 15.45 10.56 4.69
N ALA A 14 16.20 11.07 5.65
CA ALA A 14 16.55 10.37 6.90
C ALA A 14 15.42 10.44 7.92
N SER A 15 14.20 10.14 7.52
CA SER A 15 13.03 10.13 8.39
C SER A 15 12.93 8.82 9.18
N LYS A 16 12.41 8.91 10.41
CA LYS A 16 12.17 7.75 11.28
C LYS A 16 10.68 7.59 11.52
N PRO A 17 10.20 6.37 11.69
CA PRO A 17 8.83 6.15 12.14
C PRO A 17 8.56 6.84 13.47
N ALA A 18 7.39 7.46 13.60
CA ALA A 18 6.96 8.09 14.84
C ALA A 18 5.46 7.93 15.07
N ASN A 19 5.09 7.84 16.34
CA ASN A 19 3.69 7.90 16.74
C ASN A 19 3.25 9.36 16.82
N LEU A 20 2.09 9.64 16.30
CA LEU A 20 1.43 10.94 16.34
C LEU A 20 0.24 10.89 17.31
N LEU A 21 -0.39 12.03 17.54
CA LEU A 21 -1.61 12.12 18.33
C LEU A 21 -2.75 11.31 17.69
N ASN A 22 -3.71 10.92 18.51
CA ASN A 22 -4.91 10.17 18.11
C ASN A 22 -4.62 8.81 17.45
N GLY A 23 -3.58 8.11 17.91
CA GLY A 23 -3.23 6.77 17.42
C GLY A 23 -2.70 6.73 15.99
N ARG A 24 -2.27 7.84 15.45
CA ARG A 24 -1.70 7.92 14.10
C ARG A 24 -0.22 7.65 14.10
N ILE A 25 0.29 7.23 12.97
CA ILE A 25 1.72 7.01 12.72
C ILE A 25 2.18 7.78 11.48
N VAL A 26 3.44 8.13 11.47
CA VAL A 26 4.14 8.60 10.29
C VAL A 26 5.40 7.76 10.09
N ALA A 27 5.65 7.33 8.87
CA ALA A 27 6.84 6.58 8.51
C ALA A 27 7.13 6.69 7.01
N PRO A 28 8.39 6.50 6.59
CA PRO A 28 8.67 6.30 5.17
C PRO A 28 8.05 5.00 4.65
N CYS A 29 7.68 4.99 3.39
CA CYS A 29 7.16 3.81 2.68
C CYS A 29 5.89 3.18 3.30
N LEU A 30 5.01 3.98 3.92
CA LEU A 30 3.68 3.50 4.31
C LEU A 30 2.84 3.13 3.09
N ASP A 31 3.09 3.75 1.99
CA ASP A 31 2.75 3.30 0.66
C ASP A 31 3.80 2.26 0.18
N ASN A 32 3.46 1.00 0.00
CA ASN A 32 2.24 0.36 0.47
C ASN A 32 2.51 -0.68 1.59
N ARG A 33 3.32 -0.34 2.59
CA ARG A 33 3.55 -1.22 3.75
C ARG A 33 2.32 -1.36 4.65
N CYS A 34 1.39 -0.41 4.59
CA CYS A 34 0.09 -0.54 5.26
C CYS A 34 -0.72 -1.69 4.66
N GLY A 35 -0.78 -1.78 3.34
CA GLY A 35 -1.43 -2.89 2.65
C GLY A 35 -0.76 -4.24 2.98
N VAL A 36 0.56 -4.30 2.98
CA VAL A 36 1.30 -5.51 3.40
C VAL A 36 0.94 -5.94 4.81
N ALA A 37 0.91 -5.01 5.77
CA ALA A 37 0.53 -5.32 7.16
C ALA A 37 -0.92 -5.80 7.27
N SER A 38 -1.83 -5.22 6.49
CA SER A 38 -3.23 -5.64 6.41
C SER A 38 -3.37 -7.06 5.86
N LEU A 39 -2.62 -7.42 4.82
CA LEU A 39 -2.62 -8.77 4.25
C LEU A 39 -2.02 -9.80 5.21
N VAL A 40 -0.96 -9.45 5.94
CA VAL A 40 -0.41 -10.32 7.00
C VAL A 40 -1.45 -10.56 8.09
N LYS A 41 -2.14 -9.49 8.52
CA LYS A 41 -3.23 -9.63 9.51
C LYS A 41 -4.39 -10.45 8.99
N CYS A 42 -4.76 -10.31 7.74
CA CYS A 42 -5.75 -11.15 7.07
C CYS A 42 -5.35 -12.63 7.10
N ALA A 43 -4.09 -12.95 6.77
CA ALA A 43 -3.57 -14.31 6.83
C ALA A 43 -3.64 -14.90 8.26
N GLU A 44 -3.31 -14.11 9.28
CA GLU A 44 -3.45 -14.52 10.68
C GLU A 44 -4.91 -14.86 11.03
N LEU A 45 -5.86 -14.02 10.59
CA LEU A 45 -7.29 -14.25 10.85
C LEU A 45 -7.84 -15.46 10.08
N LEU A 46 -7.33 -15.73 8.90
CA LEU A 46 -7.75 -16.88 8.10
C LEU A 46 -7.17 -18.20 8.61
N LYS A 47 -6.05 -18.18 9.32
CA LYS A 47 -5.35 -19.39 9.77
C LYS A 47 -6.23 -20.34 10.58
N ASP A 48 -7.12 -19.77 11.42
CA ASP A 48 -7.96 -20.51 12.34
C ASP A 48 -9.42 -20.64 11.84
N ASN A 49 -9.66 -20.24 10.59
CA ASN A 49 -10.98 -20.33 9.96
C ASN A 49 -10.94 -21.27 8.75
N GLU A 50 -11.92 -22.17 8.68
CA GLU A 50 -12.13 -22.95 7.48
C GLU A 50 -12.64 -22.05 6.34
N THR A 51 -12.11 -22.26 5.15
CA THR A 51 -12.54 -21.55 3.94
C THR A 51 -12.57 -22.51 2.76
N ASP A 52 -13.57 -22.36 1.92
CA ASP A 52 -13.71 -23.12 0.68
C ASP A 52 -12.76 -22.63 -0.43
N TYR A 53 -12.02 -21.55 -0.16
CA TYR A 53 -11.12 -20.93 -1.12
C TYR A 53 -9.66 -21.26 -0.83
N LYS A 54 -8.88 -21.45 -1.88
CA LYS A 54 -7.41 -21.39 -1.81
C LYS A 54 -7.01 -19.93 -1.84
N VAL A 55 -6.66 -19.37 -0.69
CA VAL A 55 -6.22 -17.98 -0.57
C VAL A 55 -4.73 -17.86 -0.87
N ILE A 56 -4.36 -16.98 -1.78
CA ILE A 56 -2.98 -16.68 -2.16
C ILE A 56 -2.72 -15.20 -1.91
N ILE A 57 -1.68 -14.90 -1.17
CA ILE A 57 -1.25 -13.52 -0.93
C ILE A 57 -0.04 -13.25 -1.80
N LEU A 58 -0.16 -12.28 -2.70
CA LEU A 58 0.91 -11.81 -3.56
C LEU A 58 1.43 -10.46 -3.07
N LEU A 59 2.65 -10.43 -2.57
CA LEU A 59 3.37 -9.20 -2.25
C LEU A 59 4.22 -8.82 -3.46
N SER A 60 3.69 -7.93 -4.27
CA SER A 60 4.34 -7.55 -5.53
C SER A 60 5.47 -6.53 -5.31
N SER A 61 6.44 -6.55 -6.20
CA SER A 61 7.49 -5.56 -6.32
C SER A 61 7.29 -4.70 -7.57
N GLN A 62 8.03 -3.59 -7.67
CA GLN A 62 8.03 -2.71 -8.84
C GLN A 62 6.65 -2.11 -9.17
N GLU A 63 5.84 -1.85 -8.16
CA GLU A 63 4.55 -1.17 -8.37
C GLU A 63 4.78 0.21 -8.98
N GLU A 64 5.67 1.03 -8.40
CA GLU A 64 6.06 2.38 -8.81
C GLU A 64 6.74 2.43 -10.21
N THR A 65 7.10 1.27 -10.76
CA THR A 65 7.72 1.11 -12.06
C THR A 65 6.93 0.16 -12.96
N PHE A 66 5.73 0.58 -13.37
CA PHE A 66 4.84 -0.15 -14.30
C PHE A 66 4.12 -1.38 -13.74
N GLY A 67 4.17 -1.67 -12.46
CA GLY A 67 3.48 -2.79 -11.81
C GLY A 67 3.91 -4.17 -12.33
N THR A 68 5.16 -4.32 -12.75
CA THR A 68 5.64 -5.55 -13.40
C THR A 68 5.61 -6.76 -12.48
N GLY A 69 5.86 -6.56 -11.18
CA GLY A 69 5.79 -7.65 -10.19
C GLY A 69 4.38 -8.22 -10.04
N ALA A 70 3.35 -7.36 -10.02
CA ALA A 70 1.96 -7.80 -9.98
C ALA A 70 1.56 -8.58 -11.25
N LYS A 71 1.94 -8.08 -12.42
CA LYS A 71 1.64 -8.72 -13.72
C LYS A 71 2.25 -10.12 -13.81
N THR A 72 3.52 -10.27 -13.49
CA THR A 72 4.22 -11.56 -13.53
C THR A 72 3.71 -12.53 -12.45
N GLY A 73 3.45 -12.04 -11.26
CA GLY A 73 2.90 -12.84 -10.16
C GLY A 73 1.49 -13.34 -10.46
N ALA A 74 0.60 -12.47 -10.91
CA ALA A 74 -0.77 -12.82 -11.27
C ALA A 74 -0.82 -13.88 -12.39
N PHE A 75 0.04 -13.74 -13.41
CA PHE A 75 0.14 -14.72 -14.49
C PHE A 75 0.54 -16.13 -13.98
N THR A 76 1.39 -16.19 -12.95
CA THR A 76 1.84 -17.47 -12.38
C THR A 76 0.78 -18.10 -11.47
N VAL A 77 -0.04 -17.27 -10.83
CA VAL A 77 -1.02 -17.73 -9.82
C VAL A 77 -2.30 -18.26 -10.45
N GLU A 78 -2.74 -17.73 -11.59
CA GLU A 78 -3.99 -18.09 -12.28
C GLU A 78 -5.21 -18.09 -11.33
N ALA A 79 -5.42 -16.96 -10.63
CA ALA A 79 -6.52 -16.84 -9.68
C ALA A 79 -7.87 -16.60 -10.39
N ASP A 80 -8.95 -17.18 -9.85
CA ASP A 80 -10.30 -16.95 -10.33
C ASP A 80 -10.81 -15.55 -9.97
N GLU A 81 -10.41 -15.05 -8.80
CA GLU A 81 -10.76 -13.73 -8.29
C GLU A 81 -9.54 -13.06 -7.67
N SER A 82 -9.51 -11.74 -7.70
CA SER A 82 -8.43 -10.97 -7.08
C SER A 82 -8.96 -9.75 -6.33
N ILE A 83 -8.32 -9.47 -5.21
CA ILE A 83 -8.54 -8.24 -4.43
C ILE A 83 -7.22 -7.50 -4.36
N VAL A 84 -7.19 -6.29 -4.91
CA VAL A 84 -6.02 -5.40 -4.84
C VAL A 84 -6.16 -4.53 -3.60
N VAL A 85 -5.13 -4.50 -2.78
CA VAL A 85 -5.07 -3.72 -1.55
C VAL A 85 -3.98 -2.68 -1.68
N ASP A 86 -4.38 -1.42 -1.66
CA ASP A 86 -3.47 -0.30 -1.78
C ASP A 86 -3.90 0.86 -0.87
N VAL A 87 -3.07 1.88 -0.75
CA VAL A 87 -3.35 3.11 -0.01
C VAL A 87 -3.69 4.25 -0.94
N SER A 88 -4.34 5.27 -0.42
CA SER A 88 -4.61 6.51 -1.14
C SER A 88 -4.70 7.68 -0.19
N PHE A 89 -4.94 8.87 -0.75
CA PHE A 89 -5.01 10.10 0.01
C PHE A 89 -6.33 10.22 0.77
N ALA A 90 -6.24 10.66 2.03
CA ALA A 90 -7.39 11.07 2.82
C ALA A 90 -7.45 12.61 2.90
N SER A 91 -8.60 13.11 3.33
CA SER A 91 -8.78 14.53 3.62
C SER A 91 -7.77 15.02 4.67
N GLN A 92 -7.07 16.09 4.36
CA GLN A 92 -6.09 16.73 5.25
C GLN A 92 -6.04 18.25 4.99
N PRO A 93 -5.62 19.07 5.96
CA PRO A 93 -5.70 20.54 5.87
C PRO A 93 -5.01 21.14 4.65
N ASP A 94 -3.91 20.53 4.20
CA ASP A 94 -3.06 21.06 3.13
C ASP A 94 -3.43 20.54 1.73
N VAL A 95 -4.44 19.66 1.65
CA VAL A 95 -4.89 19.10 0.37
C VAL A 95 -6.24 19.70 -0.01
N PRO A 96 -6.31 20.46 -1.12
CA PRO A 96 -7.57 21.06 -1.55
C PRO A 96 -8.61 19.98 -1.87
N GLY A 97 -9.82 20.20 -1.43
CA GLY A 97 -11.14 19.57 -1.65
C GLY A 97 -11.37 18.33 -2.51
N PHE A 98 -10.42 17.86 -3.27
CA PHE A 98 -10.61 16.73 -4.18
C PHE A 98 -10.83 15.40 -3.45
N TYR A 99 -10.25 15.25 -2.25
CA TYR A 99 -10.38 14.05 -1.41
C TYR A 99 -11.27 14.29 -0.18
N SER A 100 -12.16 15.26 -0.23
CA SER A 100 -12.98 15.65 0.93
C SER A 100 -13.95 14.58 1.41
N SER A 101 -14.21 13.55 0.60
CA SER A 101 -15.08 12.43 0.96
C SER A 101 -14.34 11.26 1.62
N VAL A 102 -13.02 11.29 1.68
CA VAL A 102 -12.20 10.23 2.26
C VAL A 102 -11.60 10.70 3.58
N GLU A 103 -11.97 10.06 4.66
CA GLU A 103 -11.51 10.37 6.01
C GLU A 103 -10.80 9.17 6.65
N LEU A 104 -9.78 9.46 7.44
CA LEU A 104 -9.13 8.44 8.26
C LEU A 104 -10.12 7.88 9.31
N ASP A 105 -9.98 6.62 9.68
CA ASP A 105 -10.82 5.88 10.64
C ASP A 105 -12.29 5.67 10.21
N LYS A 106 -12.60 5.84 8.92
CA LYS A 106 -13.95 5.60 8.37
C LYS A 106 -14.11 4.27 7.62
N GLY A 107 -13.13 3.40 7.74
CA GLY A 107 -13.11 2.09 7.08
C GLY A 107 -12.34 2.11 5.76
N PRO A 108 -12.41 1.00 5.01
CA PRO A 108 -11.73 0.89 3.74
C PRO A 108 -12.34 1.83 2.69
N MET A 109 -11.49 2.38 1.84
CA MET A 109 -11.90 3.13 0.67
C MET A 109 -12.06 2.18 -0.52
N ILE A 110 -13.17 2.30 -1.25
CA ILE A 110 -13.34 1.62 -2.53
C ILE A 110 -13.01 2.62 -3.64
N CYS A 111 -11.97 2.33 -4.39
CA CYS A 111 -11.55 3.16 -5.50
C CYS A 111 -12.25 2.75 -6.80
N ILE A 112 -12.80 3.72 -7.52
CA ILE A 112 -13.43 3.52 -8.83
C ILE A 112 -12.74 4.46 -9.82
N SER A 113 -12.18 3.89 -10.89
CA SER A 113 -11.46 4.65 -11.91
C SER A 113 -11.58 3.98 -13.27
N SER A 114 -11.46 4.75 -14.33
CA SER A 114 -11.46 4.24 -15.71
C SER A 114 -10.24 3.36 -16.06
N ILE A 115 -9.22 3.36 -15.23
CA ILE A 115 -8.01 2.52 -15.37
C ILE A 115 -7.99 1.34 -14.40
N LEU A 116 -8.96 1.26 -13.50
CA LEU A 116 -9.17 0.14 -12.60
C LEU A 116 -10.36 -0.65 -13.14
N ASN A 117 -10.10 -1.82 -13.69
CA ASN A 117 -11.11 -2.76 -14.17
C ASN A 117 -11.32 -3.86 -13.13
#